data_8b43d38983f25af64fa01f5f26184749
#
_entry.id   8b43d38983f25af64fa01f5f26184749
#
_cell.length_a   1.000
_cell.length_b   1.000
_cell.length_c   1.000
_cell.angle_alpha   90.00
_cell.angle_beta   90.00
_cell.angle_gamma   90.00
#
_symmetry.space_group_name_H-M   'P 1'
#
loop_
_entity.id
_entity.type
_entity.pdbx_description
1 polymer ?
#
loop_
_entity_poly.entity_id
_entity_poly.type
_entity_poly.pdbx_seq_one_letter_code
_entity_poly.pdbx_strand_id
1 'polypeptide(L)'
;MAPLSARNRTRVVVARRIQLERLSRTGATSNAAMSARAVRRHVSLSLELRALLEPAMLTGALTARGHDRMLRLARTIADLDGEERVSARHLEEALSYRLGAQVALAAA
;
A
#
# COMPACT_ATOMS: atom_id res chain seq x y z
N MET A 1 13.14 4.41 -27.40
CA MET A 1 12.77 3.95 -26.04
C MET A 1 12.01 5.07 -25.33
N ALA A 2 10.84 4.76 -24.78
CA ALA A 2 10.07 5.77 -24.05
C ALA A 2 10.83 6.22 -22.80
N PRO A 3 10.84 7.54 -22.47
CA PRO A 3 11.43 8.01 -21.22
C PRO A 3 10.81 7.34 -20.00
N LEU A 4 11.58 7.15 -18.95
CA LEU A 4 11.11 6.57 -17.69
C LEU A 4 9.89 7.32 -17.16
N SER A 5 9.87 8.65 -17.28
CA SER A 5 8.75 9.49 -16.86
C SER A 5 7.45 9.18 -17.63
N ALA A 6 7.52 8.85 -18.91
CA ALA A 6 6.35 8.48 -19.70
C ALA A 6 5.79 7.12 -19.26
N ARG A 7 6.64 6.14 -18.98
CA ARG A 7 6.24 4.84 -18.44
C ARG A 7 5.58 5.00 -17.08
N ASN A 8 6.17 5.82 -16.21
CA ASN A 8 5.62 6.06 -14.88
C ASN A 8 4.27 6.75 -14.94
N ARG A 9 4.08 7.71 -15.86
CA ARG A 9 2.77 8.34 -16.05
C ARG A 9 1.72 7.34 -16.48
N THR A 10 2.05 6.45 -17.42
CA THR A 10 1.12 5.42 -17.88
C THR A 10 0.72 4.49 -16.72
N ARG A 11 1.69 4.04 -15.92
CA ARG A 11 1.43 3.20 -14.76
C ARG A 11 0.55 3.91 -13.74
N VAL A 12 0.81 5.19 -13.48
CA VAL A 12 0.01 5.99 -12.54
C VAL A 12 -1.43 6.17 -13.05
N VAL A 13 -1.61 6.48 -14.34
CA VAL A 13 -2.94 6.65 -14.93
C VAL A 13 -3.75 5.35 -14.84
N VAL A 14 -3.15 4.22 -15.17
CA VAL A 14 -3.81 2.92 -15.07
C VAL A 14 -4.16 2.60 -13.63
N ALA A 15 -3.23 2.80 -12.70
CA ALA A 15 -3.46 2.54 -11.28
C ALA A 15 -4.59 3.40 -10.72
N ARG A 16 -4.65 4.68 -11.07
CA ARG A 16 -5.74 5.58 -10.66
C ARG A 16 -7.09 5.14 -11.20
N ARG A 17 -7.14 4.68 -12.43
CA ARG A 17 -8.38 4.15 -13.02
C ARG A 17 -8.87 2.93 -12.24
N ILE A 18 -7.98 2.00 -11.93
CA ILE A 18 -8.30 0.82 -11.13
C ILE A 18 -8.82 1.22 -9.75
N GLN A 19 -8.17 2.20 -9.12
CA GLN A 19 -8.59 2.70 -7.81
C GLN A 19 -9.98 3.33 -7.85
N LEU A 20 -10.26 4.16 -8.85
CA LEU A 20 -11.56 4.80 -9.01
C LEU A 20 -12.67 3.76 -9.21
N GLU A 21 -12.45 2.75 -10.02
CA GLU A 21 -13.41 1.67 -10.22
C GLU A 21 -13.64 0.89 -8.92
N ARG A 22 -12.57 0.54 -8.21
CA ARG A 22 -12.65 -0.19 -6.95
C ARG A 22 -13.40 0.59 -5.88
N LEU A 23 -13.15 1.89 -5.80
CA LEU A 23 -13.63 2.74 -4.72
C LEU A 23 -14.90 3.50 -5.04
N SER A 24 -15.48 3.30 -6.23
CA SER A 24 -16.67 4.03 -6.69
C SER A 24 -17.86 3.97 -5.73
N ARG A 25 -17.97 2.88 -4.95
CA ARG A 25 -19.07 2.68 -4.00
C ARG A 25 -18.75 3.15 -2.58
N THR A 26 -17.51 3.54 -2.32
CA THR A 26 -17.04 3.90 -0.97
C THR A 26 -17.01 5.41 -0.74
N GLY A 27 -17.14 6.20 -1.81
CA GLY A 27 -16.96 7.66 -1.74
C GLY A 27 -15.51 8.10 -1.72
N ALA A 28 -14.55 7.18 -1.58
CA ALA A 28 -13.13 7.52 -1.65
C ALA A 28 -12.68 7.62 -3.11
N THR A 29 -11.70 8.48 -3.39
CA THR A 29 -11.17 8.71 -4.74
C THR A 29 -9.77 8.14 -4.94
N SER A 30 -9.14 7.67 -3.87
CA SER A 30 -7.80 7.07 -3.92
C SER A 30 -7.61 6.06 -2.80
N ASN A 31 -6.60 5.21 -2.92
CA ASN A 31 -6.27 4.25 -1.86
C ASN A 31 -5.91 4.96 -0.54
N ALA A 32 -5.23 6.11 -0.63
CA ALA A 32 -4.86 6.89 0.55
C ALA A 32 -6.08 7.41 1.32
N ALA A 33 -7.21 7.60 0.64
CA ALA A 33 -8.45 8.09 1.24
C ALA A 33 -9.35 6.97 1.77
N MET A 34 -8.96 5.69 1.62
CA MET A 34 -9.74 4.58 2.14
C MET A 34 -9.86 4.65 3.67
N SER A 35 -11.07 4.43 4.18
CA SER A 35 -11.28 4.20 5.61
C SER A 35 -10.68 2.87 6.05
N ALA A 36 -10.52 2.65 7.36
CA ALA A 36 -10.06 1.37 7.89
C ALA A 36 -10.96 0.21 7.44
N ARG A 37 -12.27 0.46 7.35
CA ARG A 37 -13.23 -0.55 6.86
C ARG A 37 -12.99 -0.87 5.38
N ALA A 38 -12.78 0.15 4.55
CA ALA A 38 -12.49 -0.02 3.13
C ALA A 38 -11.16 -0.75 2.92
N VAL A 39 -10.14 -0.44 3.71
CA VAL A 39 -8.87 -1.15 3.69
C VAL A 39 -9.08 -2.64 3.94
N ARG A 40 -9.81 -3.00 4.97
CA ARG A 40 -10.10 -4.41 5.28
C ARG A 40 -10.86 -5.11 4.15
N ARG A 41 -11.72 -4.39 3.46
CA ARG A 41 -12.51 -4.92 2.34
C ARG A 41 -11.67 -5.13 1.07
N HIS A 42 -10.79 -4.18 0.75
CA HIS A 42 -10.07 -4.14 -0.52
C HIS A 42 -8.63 -4.64 -0.42
N VAL A 43 -8.09 -4.81 0.78
CA VAL A 43 -6.75 -5.34 1.00
C VAL A 43 -6.86 -6.61 1.84
N SER A 44 -7.08 -7.71 1.16
CA SER A 44 -7.20 -9.02 1.79
C SER A 44 -5.82 -9.62 2.01
N LEU A 45 -5.51 -9.97 3.25
CA LEU A 45 -4.24 -10.59 3.59
C LEU A 45 -4.43 -12.07 3.87
N SER A 46 -3.58 -12.91 3.27
CA SER A 46 -3.50 -14.32 3.61
C SER A 46 -2.94 -14.48 5.02
N LEU A 47 -3.08 -15.68 5.59
CA LEU A 47 -2.48 -15.99 6.89
C LEU A 47 -0.96 -15.81 6.87
N GLU A 48 -0.31 -16.14 5.75
CA GLU A 48 1.14 -15.97 5.60
C GLU A 48 1.54 -14.49 5.65
N LEU A 49 0.78 -13.62 4.96
CA LEU A 49 1.05 -12.18 4.97
C LEU A 49 0.80 -11.56 6.34
N ARG A 50 -0.24 -12.01 7.05
CA ARG A 50 -0.50 -11.58 8.44
C ARG A 50 0.64 -11.98 9.36
N ALA A 51 1.17 -13.18 9.18
CA ALA A 51 2.31 -13.66 9.97
C ALA A 51 3.57 -12.81 9.75
N LEU A 52 3.78 -12.27 8.56
CA LEU A 52 4.89 -11.38 8.28
C LEU A 52 4.80 -10.07 9.09
N LEU A 53 3.60 -9.59 9.36
CA LEU A 53 3.37 -8.32 10.04
C LEU A 53 3.29 -8.47 11.56
N GLU A 54 3.00 -9.66 12.06
CA GLU A 54 2.76 -9.91 13.47
C GLU A 54 3.92 -9.47 14.38
N PRO A 55 5.19 -9.80 14.09
CA PRO A 55 6.29 -9.36 14.95
C PRO A 55 6.37 -7.85 15.11
N ALA A 56 6.14 -7.10 14.03
CA ALA A 56 6.16 -5.63 14.08
C ALA A 56 4.99 -5.07 14.89
N MET A 57 3.82 -5.72 14.83
CA MET A 57 2.67 -5.33 15.64
C MET A 57 2.91 -5.61 17.13
N LEU A 58 3.46 -6.78 17.45
CA LEU A 58 3.71 -7.19 18.84
C LEU A 58 4.76 -6.33 19.52
N THR A 59 5.79 -5.90 18.79
CA THR A 59 6.84 -5.04 19.35
C THR A 59 6.46 -3.56 19.42
N GLY A 60 5.33 -3.19 18.83
CA GLY A 60 4.93 -1.78 18.74
C GLY A 60 5.65 -1.00 17.64
N ALA A 61 6.52 -1.64 16.87
CA ALA A 61 7.18 -0.99 15.73
C ALA A 61 6.16 -0.58 14.66
N LEU A 62 5.05 -1.29 14.57
CA LEU A 62 3.94 -0.99 13.67
C LEU A 62 2.66 -0.82 14.50
N THR A 63 2.17 0.41 14.59
CA THR A 63 0.90 0.71 15.28
C THR A 63 -0.29 0.34 14.38
N ALA A 64 -1.50 0.31 14.97
CA ALA A 64 -2.72 0.04 14.19
C ALA A 64 -2.90 1.06 13.06
N ARG A 65 -2.66 2.35 13.32
CA ARG A 65 -2.71 3.39 12.28
C ARG A 65 -1.64 3.18 11.23
N GLY A 66 -0.42 2.85 11.64
CA GLY A 66 0.68 2.55 10.73
C GLY A 66 0.42 1.32 9.89
N HIS A 67 -0.22 0.31 10.47
CA HIS A 67 -0.65 -0.89 9.75
C HIS A 67 -1.62 -0.53 8.62
N ASP A 68 -2.67 0.27 8.91
CA ASP A 68 -3.63 0.69 7.89
C ASP A 68 -2.97 1.53 6.78
N ARG A 69 -2.08 2.43 7.15
CA ARG A 69 -1.29 3.22 6.18
C ARG A 69 -0.44 2.34 5.28
N MET A 70 0.22 1.37 5.87
CA MET A 70 1.07 0.41 5.15
C MET A 70 0.23 -0.41 4.16
N LEU A 71 -0.96 -0.85 4.55
CA LEU A 71 -1.86 -1.59 3.66
C LEU A 71 -2.33 -0.73 2.48
N ARG A 72 -2.64 0.55 2.72
CA ARG A 72 -3.01 1.48 1.64
C ARG A 72 -1.86 1.64 0.65
N LEU A 73 -0.65 1.80 1.15
CA LEU A 73 0.54 1.93 0.32
C LEU A 73 0.81 0.64 -0.46
N ALA A 74 0.72 -0.51 0.19
CA ALA A 74 0.90 -1.82 -0.46
C ALA A 74 -0.13 -2.02 -1.58
N ARG A 75 -1.37 -1.60 -1.36
CA ARG A 75 -2.41 -1.66 -2.41
C ARG A 75 -2.04 -0.79 -3.61
N THR A 76 -1.51 0.41 -3.35
CA THR A 76 -1.06 1.31 -4.41
C THR A 76 0.11 0.71 -5.19
N ILE A 77 1.08 0.12 -4.51
CA ILE A 77 2.21 -0.54 -5.16
C ILE A 77 1.73 -1.68 -6.04
N ALA A 78 0.81 -2.52 -5.54
CA ALA A 78 0.22 -3.60 -6.32
C ALA A 78 -0.53 -3.08 -7.55
N ASP A 79 -1.27 -1.98 -7.41
CA ASP A 79 -1.97 -1.35 -8.54
C ASP A 79 -0.98 -0.86 -9.60
N LEU A 80 0.14 -0.26 -9.19
CA LEU A 80 1.20 0.18 -10.11
C LEU A 80 1.86 -0.99 -10.83
N ASP A 81 1.93 -2.14 -10.19
CA ASP A 81 2.45 -3.37 -10.79
C ASP A 81 1.40 -4.12 -11.64
N GLY A 82 0.16 -3.63 -11.66
CA GLY A 82 -0.93 -4.29 -12.36
C GLY A 82 -1.40 -5.57 -11.68
N GLU A 83 -1.09 -5.76 -10.40
CA GLU A 83 -1.44 -6.96 -9.65
C GLU A 83 -2.78 -6.79 -8.96
N GLU A 84 -3.64 -7.79 -9.11
CA GLU A 84 -4.95 -7.79 -8.47
C GLU A 84 -4.85 -7.99 -6.95
N ARG A 85 -3.87 -8.77 -6.51
CA ARG A 85 -3.67 -9.08 -5.10
C ARG A 85 -2.38 -8.47 -4.57
N VAL A 86 -2.45 -8.02 -3.32
CA VAL A 86 -1.26 -7.59 -2.59
C VAL A 86 -0.45 -8.81 -2.18
N SER A 87 0.82 -8.84 -2.56
CA SER A 87 1.76 -9.92 -2.23
C SER A 87 2.74 -9.50 -1.14
N ALA A 88 3.55 -10.45 -0.67
CA ALA A 88 4.61 -10.18 0.30
C ALA A 88 5.57 -9.09 -0.19
N ARG A 89 5.91 -9.09 -1.48
CA ARG A 89 6.79 -8.08 -2.08
C ARG A 89 6.24 -6.67 -1.93
N HIS A 90 4.93 -6.51 -2.12
CA HIS A 90 4.28 -5.22 -1.97
C HIS A 90 4.30 -4.75 -0.51
N LEU A 91 4.08 -5.67 0.44
CA LEU A 91 4.16 -5.37 1.86
C LEU A 91 5.57 -4.99 2.29
N GLU A 92 6.56 -5.74 1.84
CA GLU A 92 7.97 -5.47 2.14
C GLU A 92 8.41 -4.11 1.61
N GLU A 93 8.00 -3.76 0.38
CA GLU A 93 8.28 -2.46 -0.20
C GLU A 93 7.62 -1.34 0.59
N ALA A 94 6.35 -1.51 0.99
CA ALA A 94 5.64 -0.53 1.79
C ALA A 94 6.30 -0.33 3.16
N LEU A 95 6.72 -1.40 3.81
CA LEU A 95 7.44 -1.34 5.08
C LEU A 95 8.80 -0.66 4.93
N SER A 96 9.48 -0.89 3.81
CA SER A 96 10.77 -0.27 3.51
C SER A 96 10.67 1.26 3.46
N TYR A 97 9.64 1.78 2.83
CA TYR A 97 9.39 3.22 2.79
C TYR A 97 9.17 3.79 4.19
N ARG A 98 8.40 3.11 5.01
CA ARG A 98 8.13 3.54 6.39
C ARG A 98 9.39 3.54 7.24
N LEU A 99 10.17 2.48 7.18
CA LEU A 99 11.44 2.38 7.93
C LEU A 99 12.43 3.42 7.44
N GLY A 100 12.52 3.65 6.14
CA GLY A 100 13.35 4.69 5.56
C GLY A 100 12.99 6.09 6.07
N ALA A 101 11.70 6.41 6.18
CA ALA A 101 11.23 7.67 6.72
C ALA A 101 11.59 7.82 8.20
N GLN A 102 11.46 6.77 9.00
CA GLN A 102 11.83 6.78 10.42
C GLN A 102 13.34 6.97 10.61
N VAL A 103 14.15 6.30 9.80
CA VAL A 103 15.61 6.45 9.83
C VAL A 103 16.02 7.88 9.45
N ALA A 104 15.39 8.44 8.42
CA ALA A 104 15.66 9.82 7.99
C ALA A 104 15.31 10.83 9.10
N LEU A 105 14.18 10.65 9.80
CA LEU A 105 13.79 11.49 10.92
C LEU A 105 14.75 11.35 12.10
N ALA A 106 15.21 10.16 12.38
CA ALA A 106 16.17 9.91 13.47
C ALA A 106 17.54 10.50 13.16
N ALA A 107 17.93 10.57 11.87
CA ALA A 107 19.21 11.13 11.44
C ALA A 107 19.19 12.66 11.37
N ALA A 108 18.01 13.25 11.28
CA ALA A 108 17.86 14.69 11.28
C ALA A 108 17.95 15.25 12.70
#